data_53acdf1b0641ffe794a47968ff9b48b2
#
_entry.id   53acdf1b0641ffe794a47968ff9b48b2
#
_cell.length_a   1.000
_cell.length_b   1.000
_cell.length_c   1.000
_cell.angle_alpha   90.00
_cell.angle_beta   90.00
_cell.angle_gamma   90.00
#
_symmetry.space_group_name_H-M   'P 1'
#
loop_
_entity.id
_entity.type
_entity.pdbx_description
1 polymer ?
#
loop_
_entity_poly.entity_id
_entity_poly.type
_entity_poly.pdbx_seq_one_letter_code
_entity_poly.pdbx_strand_id
1 'polypeptide(L)'
;MVDHKKSGETEQCLTLALLMKENISTFDDAEIEAGRLLFAGPCDFIAAAQNLMTLPPISLPEIAFAGRSNVGKSSLVNALTGRTTLARTSQTPGRTRQLIFFSLASRLQLVDLPGYGFARASKTDIKAWTKLTRKFLVGRQSLHRMLLLIDSRRGIGQADKEMMKLMDDSAVSWAIVLTKVDKIKSEQLQKVCDKTQQEISLHVAAYPHIWKTSSQTGAGIADLRAHLASLSLPRTNR
;
A
#
# COMPACT_ATOMS: atom_id res chain seq x y z
N MET A 1 -37.73 -0.16 -26.10
CA MET A 1 -36.96 0.90 -25.44
C MET A 1 -36.10 0.29 -24.36
N VAL A 2 -35.17 -0.59 -24.74
CA VAL A 2 -34.19 -1.27 -23.87
C VAL A 2 -33.01 -1.63 -24.78
N ASP A 3 -31.98 -0.78 -24.93
CA ASP A 3 -30.68 -1.25 -25.48
C ASP A 3 -29.51 -0.25 -25.34
N HIS A 4 -29.69 0.92 -24.70
CA HIS A 4 -28.60 1.91 -24.59
C HIS A 4 -27.75 1.81 -23.32
N LYS A 5 -28.07 0.92 -22.36
CA LYS A 5 -27.30 0.82 -21.10
C LYS A 5 -26.17 -0.21 -21.14
N LYS A 6 -26.20 -1.18 -22.06
CA LYS A 6 -25.18 -2.22 -22.15
C LYS A 6 -23.94 -1.81 -22.94
N SER A 7 -24.02 -0.80 -23.83
CA SER A 7 -22.88 -0.37 -24.63
C SER A 7 -21.84 0.42 -23.82
N GLY A 8 -22.27 1.23 -22.87
CA GLY A 8 -21.36 2.07 -22.06
C GLY A 8 -20.50 1.27 -21.07
N GLU A 9 -21.08 0.21 -20.45
CA GLU A 9 -20.32 -0.63 -19.54
C GLU A 9 -19.27 -1.50 -20.25
N THR A 10 -19.58 -1.91 -21.49
CA THR A 10 -18.66 -2.70 -22.32
C THR A 10 -17.50 -1.83 -22.84
N GLU A 11 -17.77 -0.59 -23.19
CA GLU A 11 -16.76 0.35 -23.68
C GLU A 11 -15.82 0.81 -22.55
N GLN A 12 -16.34 1.07 -21.36
CA GLN A 12 -15.51 1.35 -20.17
C GLN A 12 -14.66 0.16 -19.77
N CYS A 13 -15.20 -1.04 -19.85
CA CYS A 13 -14.45 -2.27 -19.55
C CYS A 13 -13.35 -2.54 -20.58
N LEU A 14 -13.60 -2.27 -21.89
CA LEU A 14 -12.58 -2.36 -22.94
C LEU A 14 -11.51 -1.27 -22.82
N THR A 15 -11.88 -0.06 -22.45
CA THR A 15 -10.92 1.04 -22.22
C THR A 15 -10.03 0.75 -21.02
N LEU A 16 -10.57 0.26 -19.90
CA LEU A 16 -9.78 -0.21 -18.77
C LEU A 16 -8.87 -1.38 -19.14
N ALA A 17 -9.35 -2.34 -19.93
CA ALA A 17 -8.54 -3.48 -20.38
C ALA A 17 -7.42 -3.08 -21.36
N LEU A 18 -7.61 -2.06 -22.18
CA LEU A 18 -6.60 -1.47 -23.05
C LEU A 18 -5.56 -0.67 -22.25
N LEU A 19 -5.98 0.15 -21.29
CA LEU A 19 -5.09 0.88 -20.38
C LEU A 19 -4.23 -0.05 -19.52
N MET A 20 -4.74 -1.24 -19.19
CA MET A 20 -3.98 -2.29 -18.49
C MET A 20 -2.90 -2.95 -19.35
N LYS A 21 -3.03 -2.96 -20.68
CA LYS A 21 -2.05 -3.57 -21.60
C LYS A 21 -0.87 -2.65 -21.94
N GLU A 22 -1.09 -1.35 -21.91
CA GLU A 22 -0.08 -0.39 -22.32
C GLU A 22 0.41 0.36 -21.11
N ASN A 23 1.18 0.12 -20.23
CA ASN A 23 1.78 0.92 -19.13
C ASN A 23 1.43 2.45 -19.10
N ILE A 24 0.25 2.81 -19.56
CA ILE A 24 -0.24 4.18 -19.57
C ILE A 24 -0.69 4.48 -18.15
N SER A 25 -0.25 5.61 -17.60
CA SER A 25 -0.73 6.11 -16.32
C SER A 25 -2.25 6.23 -16.34
N THR A 26 -2.90 5.79 -15.27
CA THR A 26 -4.35 5.99 -15.08
C THR A 26 -4.67 7.39 -14.55
N PHE A 27 -3.64 8.21 -14.33
CA PHE A 27 -3.73 9.57 -13.79
C PHE A 27 -3.31 10.59 -14.84
N ASP A 28 -3.97 11.74 -14.82
CA ASP A 28 -3.58 12.89 -15.64
C ASP A 28 -2.34 13.62 -15.07
N ASP A 29 -1.80 14.57 -15.83
CA ASP A 29 -0.60 15.31 -15.43
C ASP A 29 -0.83 16.12 -14.13
N ALA A 30 -2.03 16.62 -13.88
CA ALA A 30 -2.36 17.38 -12.68
C ALA A 30 -2.40 16.47 -11.44
N GLU A 31 -2.93 15.27 -11.58
CA GLU A 31 -2.93 14.26 -10.50
C GLU A 31 -1.52 13.76 -10.19
N ILE A 32 -0.70 13.51 -11.21
CA ILE A 32 0.73 13.15 -11.06
C ILE A 32 1.48 14.27 -10.34
N GLU A 33 1.27 15.53 -10.74
CA GLU A 33 1.91 16.69 -10.10
C GLU A 33 1.41 16.89 -8.66
N ALA A 34 0.12 16.71 -8.39
CA ALA A 34 -0.42 16.73 -7.03
C ALA A 34 0.23 15.69 -6.13
N GLY A 35 0.43 14.48 -6.66
CA GLY A 35 1.17 13.41 -5.99
C GLY A 35 2.63 13.80 -5.72
N ARG A 36 3.32 14.33 -6.73
CA ARG A 36 4.70 14.80 -6.59
C ARG A 36 4.84 15.88 -5.50
N LEU A 37 3.96 16.89 -5.51
CA LEU A 37 3.96 17.99 -4.53
C LEU A 37 3.66 17.53 -3.11
N LEU A 38 2.71 16.60 -2.93
CA LEU A 38 2.41 16.04 -1.61
C LEU A 38 3.65 15.37 -1.01
N PHE A 39 4.28 14.48 -1.79
CA PHE A 39 5.40 13.69 -1.32
C PHE A 39 6.75 14.44 -1.28
N ALA A 40 6.85 15.59 -1.93
CA ALA A 40 7.96 16.54 -1.76
C ALA A 40 7.87 17.34 -0.45
N GLY A 41 6.70 17.37 0.18
CA GLY A 41 6.48 18.07 1.44
C GLY A 41 7.22 17.47 2.64
N PRO A 42 7.16 18.13 3.81
CA PRO A 42 7.72 17.61 5.06
C PRO A 42 7.14 16.22 5.38
N CYS A 43 7.97 15.32 5.89
CA CYS A 43 7.52 14.02 6.37
C CYS A 43 8.21 13.74 7.71
N ASP A 44 7.45 13.92 8.79
CA ASP A 44 7.98 13.94 10.14
C ASP A 44 7.52 12.74 10.93
N PHE A 45 8.41 12.18 11.76
CA PHE A 45 8.05 11.13 12.69
C PHE A 45 7.07 11.66 13.73
N ILE A 46 5.98 10.90 13.96
CA ILE A 46 4.95 11.25 14.95
C ILE A 46 5.06 10.35 16.18
N ALA A 47 5.00 9.03 15.99
CA ALA A 47 4.94 8.06 17.08
C ALA A 47 5.39 6.68 16.65
N ALA A 48 5.77 5.89 17.66
CA ALA A 48 6.00 4.46 17.55
C ALA A 48 5.10 3.73 18.57
N ALA A 49 4.06 3.05 18.09
CA ALA A 49 3.05 2.42 18.94
C ALA A 49 3.26 0.91 19.08
N GLN A 50 3.37 0.43 20.31
CA GLN A 50 3.47 -1.01 20.64
C GLN A 50 2.12 -1.62 21.00
N ASN A 51 1.15 -0.80 21.37
CA ASN A 51 -0.20 -1.19 21.76
C ASN A 51 -1.20 -0.07 21.44
N LEU A 52 -2.48 -0.31 21.64
CA LEU A 52 -3.54 0.66 21.32
C LEU A 52 -3.47 1.95 22.15
N MET A 53 -2.96 1.87 23.39
CA MET A 53 -2.89 3.04 24.29
C MET A 53 -1.83 4.06 23.83
N THR A 54 -0.86 3.59 23.04
CA THR A 54 0.24 4.43 22.52
C THR A 54 0.01 4.87 21.08
N LEU A 55 -1.16 4.58 20.50
CA LEU A 55 -1.53 5.11 19.17
C LEU A 55 -1.69 6.63 19.23
N PRO A 56 -1.18 7.37 18.24
CA PRO A 56 -1.44 8.79 18.16
C PRO A 56 -2.94 9.07 17.94
N PRO A 57 -3.45 10.24 18.36
CA PRO A 57 -4.83 10.62 18.11
C PRO A 57 -5.13 10.63 16.61
N ILE A 58 -6.40 10.37 16.28
CA ILE A 58 -6.88 10.44 14.89
C ILE A 58 -6.92 11.92 14.49
N SER A 59 -6.18 12.30 13.47
CA SER A 59 -6.10 13.68 12.98
C SER A 59 -6.12 13.82 11.47
N LEU A 60 -5.54 12.87 10.75
CA LEU A 60 -5.39 12.88 9.29
C LEU A 60 -5.82 11.54 8.70
N PRO A 61 -6.17 11.49 7.40
CA PRO A 61 -6.28 10.22 6.68
C PRO A 61 -4.99 9.42 6.80
N GLU A 62 -5.12 8.10 6.95
CA GLU A 62 -3.98 7.20 7.12
C GLU A 62 -3.87 6.19 5.98
N ILE A 63 -2.63 5.98 5.54
CA ILE A 63 -2.26 4.91 4.62
C ILE A 63 -1.27 4.00 5.34
N ALA A 64 -1.62 2.72 5.46
CA ALA A 64 -0.76 1.77 6.13
C ALA A 64 -0.03 0.86 5.12
N PHE A 65 1.22 0.53 5.44
CA PHE A 65 2.07 -0.34 4.63
C PHE A 65 2.31 -1.66 5.35
N ALA A 66 1.89 -2.75 4.74
CA ALA A 66 2.11 -4.10 5.23
C ALA A 66 2.86 -4.94 4.19
N GLY A 67 3.53 -5.99 4.65
CA GLY A 67 4.22 -6.90 3.76
C GLY A 67 5.19 -7.80 4.51
N ARG A 68 5.65 -8.84 3.82
CA ARG A 68 6.64 -9.75 4.39
C ARG A 68 7.97 -9.05 4.62
N SER A 69 8.74 -9.59 5.55
CA SER A 69 10.12 -9.11 5.76
C SER A 69 10.92 -9.16 4.47
N ASN A 70 11.68 -8.11 4.21
CA ASN A 70 12.49 -7.93 3.00
C ASN A 70 11.69 -7.84 1.68
N VAL A 71 10.40 -7.58 1.75
CA VAL A 71 9.56 -7.33 0.57
C VAL A 71 9.93 -6.04 -0.17
N GLY A 72 10.57 -5.09 0.51
CA GLY A 72 10.94 -3.78 -0.02
C GLY A 72 10.13 -2.61 0.58
N LYS A 73 9.43 -2.84 1.73
CA LYS A 73 8.55 -1.85 2.35
C LYS A 73 9.29 -0.54 2.68
N SER A 74 10.40 -0.58 3.41
CA SER A 74 11.20 0.61 3.73
C SER A 74 11.77 1.30 2.48
N SER A 75 12.16 0.51 1.47
CA SER A 75 12.63 1.07 0.19
C SER A 75 11.51 1.79 -0.55
N LEU A 76 10.29 1.25 -0.53
CA LEU A 76 9.13 1.89 -1.15
C LEU A 76 8.77 3.20 -0.43
N VAL A 77 8.68 3.19 0.91
CA VAL A 77 8.41 4.40 1.69
C VAL A 77 9.46 5.49 1.42
N ASN A 78 10.73 5.11 1.36
CA ASN A 78 11.81 6.03 1.01
C ASN A 78 11.68 6.56 -0.44
N ALA A 79 11.37 5.71 -1.42
CA ALA A 79 11.17 6.12 -2.80
C ALA A 79 9.97 7.05 -2.95
N LEU A 80 8.86 6.77 -2.25
CA LEU A 80 7.68 7.65 -2.23
C LEU A 80 8.00 9.02 -1.64
N THR A 81 8.75 9.09 -0.55
CA THR A 81 9.03 10.34 0.16
C THR A 81 10.30 11.06 -0.35
N GLY A 82 11.05 10.47 -1.27
CA GLY A 82 12.33 11.00 -1.73
C GLY A 82 13.41 11.06 -0.63
N ARG A 83 13.31 10.23 0.42
CA ARG A 83 14.18 10.26 1.59
C ARG A 83 14.91 8.92 1.76
N THR A 84 16.17 8.97 2.10
CA THR A 84 17.00 7.76 2.24
C THR A 84 16.96 7.14 3.64
N THR A 85 16.50 7.86 4.65
CA THR A 85 16.60 7.49 6.07
C THR A 85 15.31 7.39 6.85
N LEU A 86 14.16 7.80 6.26
CA LEU A 86 12.89 7.83 6.98
C LEU A 86 12.53 6.46 7.59
N ALA A 87 12.69 5.39 6.82
CA ALA A 87 12.37 4.04 7.25
C ALA A 87 13.52 3.31 7.98
N ARG A 88 14.69 3.92 8.17
CA ARG A 88 15.80 3.30 8.91
C ARG A 88 15.57 3.23 10.42
N THR A 89 14.71 4.07 10.96
CA THR A 89 14.35 4.06 12.39
C THR A 89 13.64 2.77 12.81
N SER A 90 13.13 1.98 11.84
CA SER A 90 12.44 0.70 12.07
C SER A 90 13.33 -0.56 11.88
N GLN A 91 14.60 -0.41 11.46
CA GLN A 91 15.43 -1.54 10.98
C GLN A 91 16.37 -2.14 12.01
N THR A 92 16.15 -2.03 13.30
CA THR A 92 16.88 -2.91 14.21
C THR A 92 16.20 -4.29 14.20
N PRO A 93 16.76 -5.31 13.51
CA PRO A 93 16.16 -6.64 13.45
C PRO A 93 16.03 -7.21 14.87
N GLY A 94 14.82 -7.56 15.28
CA GLY A 94 14.55 -8.21 16.56
C GLY A 94 14.18 -7.31 17.73
N ARG A 95 14.21 -5.99 17.59
CA ARG A 95 13.74 -5.06 18.62
C ARG A 95 12.50 -4.31 18.14
N THR A 96 11.42 -4.49 18.83
CA THR A 96 10.17 -3.72 18.85
C THR A 96 9.34 -3.80 17.56
N ARG A 97 8.28 -4.55 17.63
CA ARG A 97 7.22 -4.67 16.61
C ARG A 97 6.23 -3.53 16.82
N GLN A 98 6.62 -2.33 16.39
CA GLN A 98 5.86 -1.11 16.55
C GLN A 98 5.19 -0.72 15.23
N LEU A 99 4.03 -0.11 15.33
CA LEU A 99 3.44 0.68 14.26
C LEU A 99 4.13 2.03 14.26
N ILE A 100 4.76 2.42 13.16
CA ILE A 100 5.47 3.69 13.05
C ILE A 100 4.63 4.67 12.26
N PHE A 101 4.38 5.84 12.83
CA PHE A 101 3.55 6.88 12.25
C PHE A 101 4.41 8.05 11.78
N PHE A 102 4.16 8.50 10.54
CA PHE A 102 4.75 9.70 9.97
C PHE A 102 3.65 10.64 9.48
N SER A 103 3.80 11.95 9.69
CA SER A 103 2.96 12.97 9.08
C SER A 103 3.58 13.43 7.78
N LEU A 104 2.86 13.36 6.68
CA LEU A 104 3.26 13.82 5.36
C LEU A 104 2.54 15.11 5.03
N ALA A 105 3.28 16.22 4.94
CA ALA A 105 2.80 17.56 4.57
C ALA A 105 1.59 18.03 5.38
N SER A 106 1.39 17.51 6.60
CA SER A 106 0.20 17.75 7.45
C SER A 106 -1.14 17.46 6.76
N ARG A 107 -1.14 16.56 5.76
CA ARG A 107 -2.31 16.18 4.96
C ARG A 107 -2.60 14.69 4.94
N LEU A 108 -1.61 13.87 5.23
CA LEU A 108 -1.69 12.41 5.21
C LEU A 108 -0.81 11.83 6.32
N GLN A 109 -1.21 10.73 6.92
CA GLN A 109 -0.32 9.93 7.77
C GLN A 109 0.09 8.66 7.05
N LEU A 110 1.38 8.34 7.09
CA LEU A 110 1.93 7.08 6.64
C LEU A 110 2.16 6.19 7.86
N VAL A 111 1.64 4.97 7.84
CA VAL A 111 1.77 4.01 8.95
C VAL A 111 2.56 2.80 8.48
N ASP A 112 3.78 2.66 8.99
CA ASP A 112 4.64 1.53 8.67
C ASP A 112 4.37 0.38 9.65
N LEU A 113 3.76 -0.71 9.16
CA LEU A 113 3.53 -1.92 9.96
C LEU A 113 4.80 -2.77 10.02
N PRO A 114 5.05 -3.47 11.14
CA PRO A 114 6.13 -4.45 11.20
C PRO A 114 5.94 -5.52 10.12
N GLY A 115 7.03 -5.91 9.47
CA GLY A 115 6.97 -7.00 8.50
C GLY A 115 6.53 -8.31 9.15
N TYR A 116 5.76 -9.12 8.44
CA TYR A 116 5.35 -10.46 8.88
C TYR A 116 6.16 -11.56 8.17
N GLY A 117 5.92 -12.83 8.54
CA GLY A 117 6.55 -13.98 7.90
C GLY A 117 8.04 -14.16 8.24
N PHE A 118 8.48 -13.71 9.42
CA PHE A 118 9.83 -14.02 9.89
C PHE A 118 9.96 -15.49 10.27
N ALA A 119 10.87 -16.22 9.63
CA ALA A 119 11.15 -17.63 9.93
C ALA A 119 11.64 -17.87 11.38
N ARG A 120 12.15 -16.82 12.05
CA ARG A 120 12.70 -16.88 13.43
C ARG A 120 11.80 -16.23 14.47
N ALA A 121 10.56 -15.85 14.15
CA ALA A 121 9.65 -15.28 15.13
C ALA A 121 9.07 -16.36 16.03
N SER A 122 9.02 -16.14 17.35
CA SER A 122 8.33 -17.06 18.26
C SER A 122 6.82 -17.06 17.97
N LYS A 123 6.14 -18.17 18.27
CA LYS A 123 4.67 -18.26 18.14
C LYS A 123 3.96 -17.17 18.98
N THR A 124 4.50 -16.83 20.14
CA THR A 124 4.01 -15.78 21.03
C THR A 124 4.08 -14.42 20.37
N ASP A 125 5.18 -14.15 19.72
CA ASP A 125 5.40 -12.90 19.00
C ASP A 125 4.47 -12.73 17.79
N ILE A 126 4.25 -13.80 17.03
CA ILE A 126 3.31 -13.79 15.90
C ILE A 126 1.89 -13.48 16.40
N LYS A 127 1.47 -14.13 17.49
CA LYS A 127 0.15 -13.88 18.11
C LYS A 127 0.00 -12.43 18.59
N ALA A 128 1.02 -11.88 19.26
CA ALA A 128 1.00 -10.51 19.75
C ALA A 128 0.90 -9.51 18.59
N TRP A 129 1.68 -9.71 17.52
CA TRP A 129 1.64 -8.90 16.32
C TRP A 129 0.28 -8.97 15.60
N THR A 130 -0.24 -10.17 15.40
CA THR A 130 -1.56 -10.36 14.76
C THR A 130 -2.65 -9.67 15.57
N LYS A 131 -2.60 -9.78 16.91
CA LYS A 131 -3.55 -9.12 17.80
C LYS A 131 -3.48 -7.60 17.72
N LEU A 132 -2.27 -7.02 17.71
CA LEU A 132 -2.09 -5.57 17.57
C LEU A 132 -2.58 -5.08 16.21
N THR A 133 -2.16 -5.75 15.13
CA THR A 133 -2.57 -5.42 13.76
C THR A 133 -4.10 -5.49 13.61
N ARG A 134 -4.73 -6.57 14.06
CA ARG A 134 -6.19 -6.71 14.00
C ARG A 134 -6.91 -5.58 14.74
N LYS A 135 -6.46 -5.27 15.95
CA LYS A 135 -7.05 -4.19 16.74
C LYS A 135 -6.86 -2.81 16.08
N PHE A 136 -5.70 -2.58 15.47
CA PHE A 136 -5.45 -1.37 14.69
C PHE A 136 -6.40 -1.29 13.48
N LEU A 137 -6.55 -2.36 12.72
CA LEU A 137 -7.43 -2.39 11.55
C LEU A 137 -8.90 -2.12 11.91
N VAL A 138 -9.41 -2.82 12.90
CA VAL A 138 -10.84 -2.71 13.30
C VAL A 138 -11.17 -1.36 13.94
N GLY A 139 -10.25 -0.78 14.69
CA GLY A 139 -10.50 0.41 15.50
C GLY A 139 -10.06 1.74 14.89
N ARG A 140 -9.39 1.72 13.73
CA ARG A 140 -8.77 2.93 13.18
C ARG A 140 -9.59 3.56 12.06
N GLN A 141 -10.54 4.42 12.41
CA GLN A 141 -11.45 5.07 11.46
C GLN A 141 -10.75 5.97 10.42
N SER A 142 -9.56 6.48 10.73
CA SER A 142 -8.72 7.27 9.82
C SER A 142 -8.00 6.44 8.77
N LEU A 143 -7.99 5.11 8.86
CA LEU A 143 -7.31 4.23 7.92
C LEU A 143 -8.10 4.13 6.60
N HIS A 144 -7.70 4.91 5.62
CA HIS A 144 -8.35 4.98 4.31
C HIS A 144 -7.91 3.86 3.38
N ARG A 145 -6.65 3.42 3.47
CA ARG A 145 -6.12 2.36 2.61
C ARG A 145 -4.97 1.62 3.27
N MET A 146 -4.96 0.31 3.09
CA MET A 146 -3.80 -0.53 3.39
C MET A 146 -3.12 -0.96 2.11
N LEU A 147 -1.83 -0.72 1.98
CA LEU A 147 -1.00 -1.21 0.89
C LEU A 147 -0.34 -2.52 1.31
N LEU A 148 -0.72 -3.61 0.65
CA LEU A 148 -0.12 -4.92 0.85
C LEU A 148 0.98 -5.14 -0.19
N LEU A 149 2.22 -5.11 0.26
CA LEU A 149 3.40 -5.23 -0.57
C LEU A 149 3.74 -6.70 -0.83
N ILE A 150 3.90 -7.04 -2.10
CA ILE A 150 4.26 -8.38 -2.58
C ILE A 150 5.52 -8.27 -3.45
N ASP A 151 6.53 -9.07 -3.15
CA ASP A 151 7.73 -9.19 -4.00
C ASP A 151 7.36 -9.89 -5.31
N SER A 152 7.47 -9.19 -6.43
CA SER A 152 7.05 -9.69 -7.76
C SER A 152 7.75 -10.99 -8.17
N ARG A 153 8.93 -11.27 -7.62
CA ARG A 153 9.67 -12.52 -7.88
C ARG A 153 9.03 -13.74 -7.23
N ARG A 154 8.22 -13.54 -6.18
CA ARG A 154 7.63 -14.61 -5.35
C ARG A 154 6.12 -14.75 -5.52
N GLY A 155 5.44 -13.63 -5.86
CA GLY A 155 3.98 -13.58 -5.87
C GLY A 155 3.36 -13.71 -4.47
N ILE A 156 2.05 -13.90 -4.44
CA ILE A 156 1.26 -14.04 -3.22
C ILE A 156 1.54 -15.38 -2.56
N GLY A 157 1.90 -15.37 -1.29
CA GLY A 157 2.09 -16.56 -0.47
C GLY A 157 1.02 -16.71 0.61
N GLN A 158 1.08 -17.81 1.38
CA GLN A 158 0.07 -18.13 2.41
C GLN A 158 -0.09 -17.02 3.46
N ALA A 159 1.02 -16.46 3.97
CA ALA A 159 0.96 -15.38 4.95
C ALA A 159 0.34 -14.07 4.39
N ASP A 160 0.45 -13.87 3.08
CA ASP A 160 -0.18 -12.73 2.40
C ASP A 160 -1.70 -12.95 2.31
N LYS A 161 -2.16 -14.17 2.02
CA LYS A 161 -3.58 -14.55 2.01
C LYS A 161 -4.22 -14.41 3.40
N GLU A 162 -3.51 -14.77 4.45
CA GLU A 162 -3.95 -14.56 5.83
C GLU A 162 -4.12 -13.07 6.16
N MET A 163 -3.22 -12.22 5.63
CA MET A 163 -3.34 -10.76 5.78
C MET A 163 -4.51 -10.21 4.97
N MET A 164 -4.72 -10.66 3.72
CA MET A 164 -5.87 -10.28 2.90
C MET A 164 -7.18 -10.60 3.60
N LYS A 165 -7.30 -11.83 4.11
CA LYS A 165 -8.48 -12.23 4.89
C LYS A 165 -8.68 -11.36 6.13
N LEU A 166 -7.61 -11.03 6.85
CA LEU A 166 -7.70 -10.17 8.03
C LEU A 166 -8.20 -8.76 7.67
N MET A 167 -7.80 -8.21 6.51
CA MET A 167 -8.25 -6.91 6.04
C MET A 167 -9.72 -6.95 5.62
N ASP A 168 -10.16 -8.00 4.93
CA ASP A 168 -11.58 -8.20 4.58
C ASP A 168 -12.45 -8.35 5.83
N ASP A 169 -12.04 -9.22 6.76
CA ASP A 169 -12.75 -9.45 8.04
C ASP A 169 -12.84 -8.15 8.88
N SER A 170 -11.96 -7.19 8.63
CA SER A 170 -11.92 -5.89 9.32
C SER A 170 -12.59 -4.76 8.52
N ALA A 171 -13.16 -5.06 7.34
CA ALA A 171 -13.75 -4.11 6.40
C ALA A 171 -12.80 -2.93 6.03
N VAL A 172 -11.50 -3.19 5.96
CA VAL A 172 -10.48 -2.20 5.62
C VAL A 172 -10.20 -2.27 4.13
N SER A 173 -10.33 -1.16 3.42
CA SER A 173 -9.94 -1.09 2.02
C SER A 173 -8.43 -1.29 1.86
N TRP A 174 -8.03 -2.18 0.94
CA TRP A 174 -6.63 -2.50 0.71
C TRP A 174 -6.30 -2.66 -0.77
N ALA A 175 -5.03 -2.45 -1.13
CA ALA A 175 -4.53 -2.59 -2.50
C ALA A 175 -3.20 -3.34 -2.53
N ILE A 176 -2.93 -4.05 -3.62
CA ILE A 176 -1.65 -4.72 -3.85
C ILE A 176 -0.63 -3.75 -4.45
N VAL A 177 0.58 -3.81 -3.92
CA VAL A 177 1.76 -3.18 -4.51
C VAL A 177 2.78 -4.27 -4.81
N LEU A 178 2.96 -4.60 -6.08
CA LEU A 178 4.06 -5.46 -6.53
C LEU A 178 5.35 -4.65 -6.48
N THR A 179 6.31 -5.11 -5.70
CA THR A 179 7.63 -4.48 -5.54
C THR A 179 8.67 -5.21 -6.38
N LYS A 180 9.80 -4.54 -6.63
CA LYS A 180 10.98 -5.11 -7.33
C LYS A 180 10.66 -5.63 -8.73
N VAL A 181 9.77 -4.95 -9.45
CA VAL A 181 9.38 -5.35 -10.81
C VAL A 181 10.58 -5.30 -11.79
N ASP A 182 11.61 -4.53 -11.48
CA ASP A 182 12.88 -4.49 -12.19
C ASP A 182 13.71 -5.78 -12.12
N LYS A 183 13.36 -6.72 -11.25
CA LYS A 183 14.08 -7.97 -11.02
C LYS A 183 13.52 -9.17 -11.77
N ILE A 184 12.47 -8.99 -12.57
CA ILE A 184 11.85 -10.05 -13.36
C ILE A 184 11.57 -9.58 -14.79
N LYS A 185 11.50 -10.52 -15.72
CA LYS A 185 11.19 -10.24 -17.13
C LYS A 185 9.71 -9.88 -17.30
N SER A 186 9.39 -9.11 -18.34
CA SER A 186 8.04 -8.63 -18.63
C SER A 186 6.99 -9.75 -18.68
N GLU A 187 7.30 -10.87 -19.36
CA GLU A 187 6.40 -12.03 -19.44
C GLU A 187 6.10 -12.66 -18.06
N GLN A 188 7.12 -12.71 -17.19
CA GLN A 188 6.96 -13.23 -15.84
C GLN A 188 6.14 -12.27 -15.00
N LEU A 189 6.37 -10.96 -15.15
CA LEU A 189 5.60 -9.91 -14.47
C LEU A 189 4.12 -10.01 -14.87
N GLN A 190 3.82 -10.20 -16.16
CA GLN A 190 2.43 -10.36 -16.61
C GLN A 190 1.76 -11.57 -15.96
N LYS A 191 2.43 -12.71 -15.92
CA LYS A 191 1.90 -13.93 -15.24
C LYS A 191 1.65 -13.69 -13.74
N VAL A 192 2.51 -12.92 -13.07
CA VAL A 192 2.30 -12.57 -11.66
C VAL A 192 1.13 -11.62 -11.51
N CYS A 193 0.99 -10.63 -12.39
CA CYS A 193 -0.16 -9.71 -12.39
C CYS A 193 -1.48 -10.47 -12.59
N ASP A 194 -1.56 -11.38 -13.58
CA ASP A 194 -2.77 -12.15 -13.88
C ASP A 194 -3.20 -13.01 -12.67
N LYS A 195 -2.25 -13.73 -12.06
CA LYS A 195 -2.51 -14.51 -10.83
C LYS A 195 -2.94 -13.63 -9.66
N THR A 196 -2.31 -12.46 -9.52
CA THR A 196 -2.65 -11.50 -8.47
C THR A 196 -4.05 -10.94 -8.70
N GLN A 197 -4.40 -10.62 -9.96
CA GLN A 197 -5.73 -10.14 -10.32
C GLN A 197 -6.82 -11.18 -10.04
N GLN A 198 -6.56 -12.44 -10.34
CA GLN A 198 -7.46 -13.55 -10.01
C GLN A 198 -7.66 -13.67 -8.48
N GLU A 199 -6.61 -13.55 -7.69
CA GLU A 199 -6.71 -13.62 -6.24
C GLU A 199 -7.51 -12.45 -5.67
N ILE A 200 -7.18 -11.20 -6.04
CA ILE A 200 -7.87 -10.02 -5.48
C ILE A 200 -9.35 -9.94 -5.88
N SER A 201 -9.75 -10.53 -7.00
CA SER A 201 -11.16 -10.58 -7.41
C SER A 201 -12.05 -11.39 -6.46
N LEU A 202 -11.46 -12.20 -5.59
CA LEU A 202 -12.15 -12.97 -4.55
C LEU A 202 -12.37 -12.18 -3.25
N HIS A 203 -11.84 -10.95 -3.17
CA HIS A 203 -11.79 -10.14 -1.96
C HIS A 203 -12.61 -8.86 -2.09
N VAL A 204 -13.64 -8.72 -1.27
CA VAL A 204 -14.60 -7.60 -1.36
C VAL A 204 -14.03 -6.24 -0.96
N ALA A 205 -13.01 -6.22 -0.08
CA ALA A 205 -12.35 -4.98 0.35
C ALA A 205 -11.12 -4.61 -0.49
N ALA A 206 -10.76 -5.47 -1.46
CA ALA A 206 -9.62 -5.23 -2.34
C ALA A 206 -9.90 -4.12 -3.34
N TYR A 207 -9.00 -3.16 -3.45
CA TYR A 207 -8.99 -2.19 -4.53
C TYR A 207 -8.56 -2.90 -5.83
N PRO A 208 -9.29 -2.77 -6.95
CA PRO A 208 -9.11 -3.63 -8.12
C PRO A 208 -7.82 -3.38 -8.93
N HIS A 209 -7.08 -2.32 -8.62
CA HIS A 209 -5.84 -1.98 -9.31
C HIS A 209 -4.61 -2.52 -8.59
N ILE A 210 -3.66 -3.08 -9.36
CA ILE A 210 -2.38 -3.59 -8.87
C ILE A 210 -1.27 -2.59 -9.23
N TRP A 211 -0.63 -2.04 -8.21
CA TRP A 211 0.50 -1.13 -8.39
C TRP A 211 1.78 -1.91 -8.68
N LYS A 212 2.43 -1.63 -9.80
CA LYS A 212 3.71 -2.24 -10.22
C LYS A 212 4.83 -1.25 -9.92
N THR A 213 5.73 -1.58 -8.97
CA THR A 213 6.72 -0.61 -8.49
C THR A 213 8.14 -1.14 -8.45
N SER A 214 9.09 -0.26 -8.72
CA SER A 214 10.51 -0.44 -8.41
C SER A 214 11.06 0.78 -7.70
N SER A 215 11.48 0.61 -6.46
CA SER A 215 12.16 1.66 -5.71
C SER A 215 13.56 1.96 -6.25
N GLN A 216 14.12 1.10 -7.10
CA GLN A 216 15.46 1.26 -7.68
C GLN A 216 15.40 2.10 -8.96
N THR A 217 14.41 1.86 -9.83
CA THR A 217 14.28 2.54 -11.13
C THR A 217 13.29 3.69 -11.09
N GLY A 218 12.47 3.79 -10.04
CA GLY A 218 11.39 4.77 -9.95
C GLY A 218 10.09 4.36 -10.67
N ALA A 219 10.07 3.21 -11.35
CA ALA A 219 8.90 2.74 -12.07
C ALA A 219 7.67 2.66 -11.15
N GLY A 220 6.51 3.20 -11.58
CA GLY A 220 5.23 3.19 -10.88
C GLY A 220 5.17 4.02 -9.60
N ILE A 221 6.24 4.74 -9.23
CA ILE A 221 6.24 5.60 -8.03
C ILE A 221 5.38 6.84 -8.23
N ALA A 222 5.40 7.44 -9.41
CA ALA A 222 4.60 8.63 -9.72
C ALA A 222 3.09 8.32 -9.62
N ASP A 223 2.64 7.25 -10.26
CA ASP A 223 1.24 6.81 -10.23
C ASP A 223 0.78 6.46 -8.81
N LEU A 224 1.62 5.75 -8.04
CA LEU A 224 1.30 5.43 -6.66
C LEU A 224 1.20 6.69 -5.79
N ARG A 225 2.07 7.70 -6.01
CA ARG A 225 1.97 9.01 -5.34
C ARG A 225 0.66 9.73 -5.68
N ALA A 226 0.25 9.74 -6.94
CA ALA A 226 -1.01 10.34 -7.40
C ALA A 226 -2.19 9.68 -6.70
N HIS A 227 -2.24 8.34 -6.70
CA HIS A 227 -3.26 7.60 -5.98
C HIS A 227 -3.31 7.94 -4.49
N LEU A 228 -2.17 7.97 -3.82
CA LEU A 228 -2.14 8.28 -2.38
C LEU A 228 -2.50 9.74 -2.09
N ALA A 229 -2.19 10.65 -3.01
CA ALA A 229 -2.58 12.06 -2.91
C ALA A 229 -4.10 12.24 -2.99
N SER A 230 -4.81 11.44 -3.80
CA SER A 230 -6.27 11.48 -3.87
C SER A 230 -6.96 11.07 -2.56
N LEU A 231 -6.25 10.34 -1.68
CA LEU A 231 -6.72 9.93 -0.35
C LEU A 231 -6.32 10.91 0.76
N SER A 232 -5.57 11.96 0.46
CA SER A 232 -5.11 12.96 1.43
C SER A 232 -6.13 14.09 1.62
N LEU A 233 -5.97 14.88 2.69
CA LEU A 233 -6.71 16.13 2.82
C LEU A 233 -6.39 17.08 1.66
N PRO A 234 -7.36 17.94 1.23
CA PRO A 234 -7.14 18.96 0.23
C PRO A 234 -5.99 19.90 0.64
N ARG A 235 -5.34 20.50 -0.35
CA ARG A 235 -4.36 21.56 -0.09
C ARG A 235 -5.11 22.80 0.41
N THR A 236 -4.87 23.21 1.65
CA THR A 236 -5.33 24.51 2.14
C THR A 236 -4.47 25.59 1.49
N ASN A 237 -5.06 26.37 0.59
CA ASN A 237 -4.43 27.61 0.12
C ASN A 237 -4.35 28.54 1.33
N ARG A 238 -3.16 28.76 1.85
CA ARG A 238 -2.85 29.87 2.76
C ARG A 238 -2.44 31.06 1.93
#